data_8033e0d7447ff5a3bd38d106d12ac9fe
#
_entry.id   8033e0d7447ff5a3bd38d106d12ac9fe
#
_cell.length_a   1.000
_cell.length_b   1.000
_cell.length_c   1.000
_cell.angle_alpha   90.00
_cell.angle_beta   90.00
_cell.angle_gamma   90.00
#
_symmetry.space_group_name_H-M   'P 1'
#
loop_
_entity.id
_entity.type
_entity.pdbx_description
1 polymer ?
#
loop_
_entity_poly.entity_id
_entity_poly.type
_entity_poly.pdbx_seq_one_letter_code
_entity_poly.pdbx_strand_id
1 'polypeptide(L)'
;VVLLAGFPIAIIFAWIFDKTPQGFIKTDADITEVDGMNIKVDNRPFYLQKRNLFLALGVIAGILIGTYGGSSITKSVDDKSIAVLPFDNFSKSEDDEYFTDGITEDITMNLAKIKDLTVISRTSVMGYKNSTKKMKIIADELGVKYILEGSVRKLGNRVRIVGQLIDAKSDKHVWSDSYDRDMNDLFQIQADVSKEIANAMQAELSDQTIAQIETVPTDNMEAYELFKKARTYQYRSFRETDFNLAVDYYREAIELEPSFALAYAGLSEVHDFIIWMGYDISENRRKMVKYNLNKAKELDPQNPDVRLANAIHLYRQRNYFPAMDEYRAVKELQPNNSEIWERIAFIQYRVNQFEESLNNLLDAYKVNPKSPRLVVQVGLGYQLMFDYNNAIKYYDIAINLAPDISASAYNYKSQCILLRDGDYDLSLEVLDQGILRTSDKNSIWSKTTRLAQQGKYQDALETLSKEKSDFGNFLSNGAVIPRELLMGICYDGLGKKNLAKKYFAQAKDKMEQQVQNSPDDHRTHAGLGVVYAHLDLKDKAISEGRTGLAILPPSKDSFFGVYQVMALAYIYMIIGDHNSAIDQLQTILNINGGITLDHIDNLPEWSQLKKHPRIIKWNKTKQQS
;
A
#
# COMPACT_ATOMS: atom_id res chain seq x y z
N VAL A 1 -5.91 0.31 -29.22
CA VAL A 1 -6.29 0.90 -30.52
C VAL A 1 -5.37 0.38 -31.64
N VAL A 2 -4.04 0.36 -31.45
CA VAL A 2 -3.07 -0.08 -32.50
C VAL A 2 -3.25 -1.57 -32.87
N LEU A 3 -3.54 -2.45 -31.90
CA LEU A 3 -3.82 -3.88 -32.14
C LEU A 3 -5.18 -4.12 -32.84
N LEU A 4 -6.18 -3.29 -32.57
CA LEU A 4 -7.52 -3.40 -33.19
C LEU A 4 -7.53 -2.92 -34.66
N ALA A 5 -6.64 -1.97 -35.03
CA ALA A 5 -6.50 -1.50 -36.41
C ALA A 5 -5.46 -2.32 -37.20
N GLY A 6 -4.40 -2.80 -36.57
CA GLY A 6 -3.33 -3.58 -37.22
C GLY A 6 -3.74 -5.00 -37.61
N PHE A 7 -4.61 -5.64 -36.84
CA PHE A 7 -5.04 -7.01 -37.10
C PHE A 7 -5.88 -7.17 -38.38
N PRO A 8 -6.89 -6.33 -38.68
CA PRO A 8 -7.58 -6.35 -39.96
C PRO A 8 -6.66 -6.05 -41.18
N ILE A 9 -5.72 -5.13 -41.00
CA ILE A 9 -4.75 -4.79 -42.05
C ILE A 9 -3.81 -5.96 -42.34
N ALA A 10 -3.32 -6.64 -41.32
CA ALA A 10 -2.48 -7.84 -41.48
C ALA A 10 -3.24 -9.00 -42.15
N ILE A 11 -4.53 -9.18 -41.85
CA ILE A 11 -5.40 -10.18 -42.52
C ILE A 11 -5.61 -9.83 -44.01
N ILE A 12 -5.89 -8.57 -44.32
CA ILE A 12 -6.06 -8.09 -45.68
C ILE A 12 -4.75 -8.24 -46.48
N PHE A 13 -3.61 -7.92 -45.89
CA PHE A 13 -2.29 -8.11 -46.53
C PHE A 13 -1.98 -9.59 -46.77
N ALA A 14 -2.24 -10.47 -45.80
CA ALA A 14 -2.08 -11.93 -45.93
C ALA A 14 -3.04 -12.54 -46.96
N TRP A 15 -4.13 -11.85 -47.28
CA TRP A 15 -5.10 -12.30 -48.29
C TRP A 15 -4.75 -11.84 -49.71
N ILE A 16 -4.05 -10.68 -49.85
CA ILE A 16 -3.67 -10.09 -51.15
C ILE A 16 -2.31 -10.61 -51.62
N PHE A 17 -1.43 -11.06 -50.72
CA PHE A 17 -0.05 -11.44 -51.07
C PHE A 17 0.33 -12.80 -50.48
N ASP A 18 0.91 -13.66 -51.34
CA ASP A 18 1.56 -14.91 -50.92
C ASP A 18 3.07 -14.67 -50.70
N LYS A 19 3.61 -15.25 -49.63
CA LYS A 19 5.04 -15.18 -49.33
C LYS A 19 5.81 -16.27 -50.06
N THR A 20 6.72 -15.87 -50.93
CA THR A 20 7.64 -16.79 -51.62
C THR A 20 9.09 -16.57 -51.15
N PRO A 21 10.02 -17.48 -51.45
CA PRO A 21 11.44 -17.32 -51.12
C PRO A 21 12.08 -16.05 -51.74
N GLN A 22 11.45 -15.45 -52.75
CA GLN A 22 11.92 -14.25 -53.43
C GLN A 22 11.17 -12.97 -53.05
N GLY A 23 10.18 -13.03 -52.14
CA GLY A 23 9.43 -11.88 -51.63
C GLY A 23 7.91 -12.13 -51.61
N PHE A 24 7.14 -11.04 -51.53
CA PHE A 24 5.69 -11.06 -51.57
C PHE A 24 5.17 -10.88 -53.01
N ILE A 25 4.32 -11.81 -53.47
CA ILE A 25 3.68 -11.76 -54.81
C ILE A 25 2.18 -11.63 -54.59
N LYS A 26 1.53 -10.77 -55.45
CA LYS A 26 0.08 -10.61 -55.43
C LYS A 26 -0.60 -11.89 -55.87
N THR A 27 -1.56 -12.39 -55.09
CA THR A 27 -2.31 -13.63 -55.40
C THR A 27 -3.29 -13.35 -56.54
N ASP A 28 -2.92 -13.69 -57.78
CA ASP A 28 -3.86 -13.72 -58.93
C ASP A 28 -4.41 -15.15 -59.12
N ALA A 29 -5.67 -15.24 -59.44
CA ALA A 29 -6.41 -16.50 -59.51
C ALA A 29 -6.02 -17.44 -60.68
N ASP A 30 -5.15 -16.99 -61.61
CA ASP A 30 -4.88 -17.68 -62.87
C ASP A 30 -3.40 -18.05 -63.14
N ILE A 31 -2.52 -18.07 -62.12
CA ILE A 31 -1.13 -18.47 -62.32
C ILE A 31 -0.97 -19.97 -62.09
N THR A 32 -0.87 -20.74 -63.16
CA THR A 32 -0.70 -22.21 -63.13
C THR A 32 0.77 -22.67 -63.10
N GLU A 33 1.75 -21.81 -63.38
CA GLU A 33 3.17 -22.15 -63.35
C GLU A 33 4.06 -20.91 -63.05
N VAL A 34 4.84 -21.01 -62.00
CA VAL A 34 6.00 -20.13 -61.74
C VAL A 34 7.20 -21.03 -61.40
N ASP A 35 8.23 -21.00 -62.24
CA ASP A 35 9.53 -21.65 -62.03
C ASP A 35 9.49 -23.18 -61.68
N GLY A 36 8.79 -23.98 -62.44
CA GLY A 36 8.93 -25.44 -62.41
C GLY A 36 8.40 -26.15 -61.14
N MET A 37 7.68 -25.45 -60.27
CA MET A 37 6.98 -26.06 -59.15
C MET A 37 5.47 -26.15 -59.41
N ASN A 38 4.93 -27.39 -59.45
CA ASN A 38 3.47 -27.66 -59.52
C ASN A 38 2.80 -27.18 -58.24
N ILE A 39 2.13 -26.05 -58.27
CA ILE A 39 1.27 -25.59 -57.19
C ILE A 39 -0.07 -26.27 -57.31
N LYS A 40 -0.42 -27.16 -56.37
CA LYS A 40 -1.76 -27.78 -56.34
C LYS A 40 -2.80 -26.70 -56.00
N VAL A 41 -3.56 -26.29 -57.03
CA VAL A 41 -4.72 -25.42 -56.85
C VAL A 41 -5.79 -26.21 -56.07
N ASP A 42 -6.27 -25.64 -54.94
CA ASP A 42 -7.36 -26.22 -54.17
C ASP A 42 -8.70 -25.91 -54.81
N ASN A 43 -9.19 -26.81 -55.64
CA ASN A 43 -10.44 -26.70 -56.40
C ASN A 43 -11.74 -26.89 -55.56
N ARG A 44 -11.65 -26.87 -54.25
CA ARG A 44 -12.84 -26.92 -53.35
C ARG A 44 -13.62 -25.60 -53.44
N PRO A 45 -14.94 -25.65 -53.25
CA PRO A 45 -15.77 -24.45 -53.16
C PRO A 45 -15.17 -23.46 -52.18
N PHE A 46 -15.24 -22.14 -52.49
CA PHE A 46 -14.66 -21.03 -51.76
C PHE A 46 -14.80 -21.12 -50.21
N TYR A 47 -15.98 -21.56 -49.70
CA TYR A 47 -16.29 -21.72 -48.30
C TYR A 47 -15.69 -22.99 -47.67
N LEU A 48 -15.16 -23.96 -48.42
CA LEU A 48 -14.51 -25.17 -47.95
C LEU A 48 -12.98 -25.13 -48.05
N GLN A 49 -12.41 -24.08 -48.59
CA GLN A 49 -10.96 -23.91 -48.67
C GLN A 49 -10.42 -23.67 -47.25
N LYS A 50 -9.39 -24.42 -46.87
CA LYS A 50 -8.81 -24.37 -45.49
C LYS A 50 -8.50 -22.93 -45.06
N ARG A 51 -8.00 -22.07 -45.97
CA ARG A 51 -7.68 -20.66 -45.72
C ARG A 51 -8.91 -19.84 -45.28
N ASN A 52 -10.05 -20.04 -45.97
CA ASN A 52 -11.29 -19.33 -45.72
C ASN A 52 -12.02 -19.85 -44.46
N LEU A 53 -11.85 -21.15 -44.14
CA LEU A 53 -12.33 -21.74 -42.90
C LEU A 53 -11.61 -21.17 -41.67
N PHE A 54 -10.28 -20.98 -41.75
CA PHE A 54 -9.50 -20.31 -40.67
C PHE A 54 -9.85 -18.82 -40.54
N LEU A 55 -10.15 -18.14 -41.64
CA LEU A 55 -10.66 -16.77 -41.62
C LEU A 55 -12.03 -16.66 -40.94
N ALA A 56 -12.95 -17.52 -41.29
CA ALA A 56 -14.28 -17.56 -40.66
C ALA A 56 -14.19 -17.91 -39.16
N LEU A 57 -13.34 -18.86 -38.77
CA LEU A 57 -13.06 -19.20 -37.38
C LEU A 57 -12.41 -18.04 -36.62
N GLY A 58 -11.47 -17.33 -37.26
CA GLY A 58 -10.83 -16.13 -36.69
C GLY A 58 -11.82 -14.97 -36.48
N VAL A 59 -12.72 -14.73 -37.42
CA VAL A 59 -13.78 -13.73 -37.30
C VAL A 59 -14.80 -14.14 -36.22
N ILE A 60 -15.22 -15.42 -36.18
CA ILE A 60 -16.10 -15.91 -35.14
C ILE A 60 -15.43 -15.84 -33.75
N ALA A 61 -14.16 -16.22 -33.63
CA ALA A 61 -13.40 -16.09 -32.41
C ALA A 61 -13.23 -14.60 -32.03
N GLY A 62 -12.96 -13.70 -32.99
CA GLY A 62 -12.90 -12.26 -32.77
C GLY A 62 -14.23 -11.66 -32.32
N ILE A 63 -15.34 -12.09 -32.88
CA ILE A 63 -16.69 -11.70 -32.45
C ILE A 63 -17.01 -12.28 -31.07
N LEU A 64 -16.66 -13.54 -30.80
CA LEU A 64 -16.83 -14.15 -29.49
C LEU A 64 -15.93 -13.48 -28.42
N ILE A 65 -14.68 -13.21 -28.73
CA ILE A 65 -13.79 -12.45 -27.82
C ILE A 65 -14.28 -11.00 -27.70
N GLY A 66 -14.79 -10.37 -28.76
CA GLY A 66 -15.37 -9.03 -28.73
C GLY A 66 -16.69 -8.94 -27.96
N THR A 67 -17.53 -9.97 -28.04
CA THR A 67 -18.83 -10.01 -27.34
C THR A 67 -18.73 -10.59 -25.93
N TYR A 68 -17.83 -11.56 -25.68
CA TYR A 68 -17.60 -12.15 -24.36
C TYR A 68 -16.39 -11.57 -23.62
N GLY A 69 -15.34 -11.11 -24.33
CA GLY A 69 -14.21 -10.38 -23.73
C GLY A 69 -14.40 -8.86 -23.70
N GLY A 70 -15.35 -8.33 -24.49
CA GLY A 70 -15.82 -6.95 -24.46
C GLY A 70 -17.05 -6.72 -23.58
N SER A 71 -17.55 -7.75 -22.86
CA SER A 71 -18.21 -7.45 -21.60
C SER A 71 -17.12 -6.80 -20.75
N SER A 72 -16.98 -5.47 -20.90
CA SER A 72 -16.64 -4.62 -19.79
C SER A 72 -17.28 -5.32 -18.60
N ILE A 73 -16.49 -5.74 -17.63
CA ILE A 73 -16.95 -5.90 -16.28
C ILE A 73 -17.43 -4.48 -15.97
N THR A 74 -18.66 -4.16 -16.34
CA THR A 74 -19.41 -3.10 -15.71
C THR A 74 -19.44 -3.58 -14.28
N LYS A 75 -18.49 -3.11 -13.46
CA LYS A 75 -18.52 -3.21 -12.03
C LYS A 75 -19.95 -2.78 -11.71
N SER A 76 -20.80 -3.69 -11.28
CA SER A 76 -22.14 -3.34 -10.85
C SER A 76 -21.91 -2.33 -9.74
N VAL A 77 -22.19 -1.07 -10.03
CA VAL A 77 -22.12 -0.01 -9.01
C VAL A 77 -23.13 -0.43 -7.97
N ASP A 78 -22.71 -0.55 -6.73
CA ASP A 78 -23.59 -0.85 -5.62
C ASP A 78 -24.70 0.19 -5.58
N ASP A 79 -25.95 -0.23 -5.61
CA ASP A 79 -27.10 0.65 -5.65
C ASP A 79 -27.23 1.55 -4.43
N LYS A 80 -26.56 1.24 -3.33
CA LYS A 80 -26.48 2.03 -2.08
C LYS A 80 -25.08 2.59 -1.82
N SER A 81 -24.34 2.92 -2.89
CA SER A 81 -23.02 3.53 -2.80
C SER A 81 -23.07 5.07 -2.87
N ILE A 82 -22.31 5.73 -2.00
CA ILE A 82 -22.30 7.20 -1.87
C ILE A 82 -20.88 7.74 -1.69
N ALA A 83 -20.60 8.87 -2.32
CA ALA A 83 -19.44 9.70 -2.04
C ALA A 83 -19.89 11.06 -1.48
N VAL A 84 -19.38 11.44 -0.32
CA VAL A 84 -19.58 12.78 0.27
C VAL A 84 -18.43 13.65 -0.19
N LEU A 85 -18.71 14.61 -1.09
CA LEU A 85 -17.68 15.56 -1.53
C LEU A 85 -17.37 16.57 -0.42
N PRO A 86 -16.16 17.14 -0.39
CA PRO A 86 -15.85 18.24 0.52
C PRO A 86 -16.83 19.38 0.35
N PHE A 87 -17.48 19.79 1.44
CA PHE A 87 -18.44 20.89 1.41
C PHE A 87 -17.74 22.22 1.18
N ASP A 88 -18.43 23.15 0.51
CA ASP A 88 -17.92 24.48 0.26
C ASP A 88 -18.00 25.34 1.53
N ASN A 89 -16.95 26.09 1.84
CA ASN A 89 -16.94 27.05 2.93
C ASN A 89 -17.49 28.39 2.46
N PHE A 90 -18.69 28.75 2.90
CA PHE A 90 -19.31 30.07 2.66
C PHE A 90 -19.25 31.01 3.87
N SER A 91 -18.39 30.69 4.85
CA SER A 91 -18.10 31.57 5.98
C SER A 91 -17.22 32.75 5.55
N LYS A 92 -17.11 33.78 6.42
CA LYS A 92 -16.29 34.97 6.14
C LYS A 92 -14.80 34.78 6.36
N SER A 93 -14.43 33.80 7.18
CA SER A 93 -13.04 33.51 7.55
C SER A 93 -12.52 32.26 6.86
N GLU A 94 -11.27 32.31 6.38
CA GLU A 94 -10.55 31.11 5.91
C GLU A 94 -10.29 30.14 7.07
N ASP A 95 -10.20 30.63 8.30
CA ASP A 95 -10.06 29.78 9.50
C ASP A 95 -11.26 28.83 9.71
N ASP A 96 -12.44 29.15 9.14
CA ASP A 96 -13.61 28.28 9.18
C ASP A 96 -13.52 27.08 8.21
N GLU A 97 -12.45 26.97 7.42
CA GLU A 97 -12.20 25.83 6.53
C GLU A 97 -12.09 24.53 7.32
N TYR A 98 -11.35 24.55 8.44
CA TYR A 98 -11.25 23.38 9.33
C TYR A 98 -12.58 22.92 9.88
N PHE A 99 -13.44 23.87 10.17
CA PHE A 99 -14.79 23.60 10.66
C PHE A 99 -15.64 22.96 9.58
N THR A 100 -15.62 23.48 8.36
CA THR A 100 -16.34 22.93 7.21
C THR A 100 -15.86 21.51 6.85
N ASP A 101 -14.54 21.31 6.79
CA ASP A 101 -13.94 19.99 6.57
C ASP A 101 -14.32 19.02 7.70
N GLY A 102 -14.39 19.50 8.94
CA GLY A 102 -14.82 18.73 10.09
C GLY A 102 -16.26 18.25 10.00
N ILE A 103 -17.19 19.12 9.58
CA ILE A 103 -18.59 18.76 9.38
C ILE A 103 -18.73 17.71 8.26
N THR A 104 -18.04 17.89 7.15
CA THR A 104 -18.03 16.93 6.05
C THR A 104 -17.54 15.54 6.52
N GLU A 105 -16.47 15.53 7.33
CA GLU A 105 -15.93 14.31 7.92
C GLU A 105 -16.94 13.63 8.84
N ASP A 106 -17.59 14.39 9.74
CA ASP A 106 -18.54 13.84 10.70
C ASP A 106 -19.79 13.24 10.01
N ILE A 107 -20.32 13.90 8.98
CA ILE A 107 -21.40 13.34 8.15
C ILE A 107 -20.94 12.07 7.46
N THR A 108 -19.73 12.07 6.87
CA THR A 108 -19.16 10.88 6.22
C THR A 108 -19.02 9.73 7.22
N MET A 109 -18.53 10.01 8.44
CA MET A 109 -18.37 9.02 9.50
C MET A 109 -19.72 8.50 10.01
N ASN A 110 -20.74 9.35 10.12
CA ASN A 110 -22.08 8.91 10.49
C ASN A 110 -22.70 7.99 9.42
N LEU A 111 -22.55 8.32 8.15
CA LEU A 111 -22.99 7.44 7.05
C LEU A 111 -22.21 6.12 7.04
N ALA A 112 -20.92 6.14 7.38
CA ALA A 112 -20.08 4.95 7.43
C ALA A 112 -20.46 3.97 8.56
N LYS A 113 -21.24 4.40 9.58
CA LYS A 113 -21.82 3.53 10.60
C LYS A 113 -22.99 2.69 10.06
N ILE A 114 -23.59 3.08 8.92
CA ILE A 114 -24.74 2.41 8.33
C ILE A 114 -24.26 1.24 7.48
N LYS A 115 -24.51 0.02 7.94
CA LYS A 115 -24.02 -1.20 7.32
C LYS A 115 -24.51 -1.41 5.88
N ASP A 116 -25.71 -0.94 5.59
CA ASP A 116 -26.38 -1.10 4.29
C ASP A 116 -25.90 -0.12 3.21
N LEU A 117 -25.02 0.82 3.58
CA LEU A 117 -24.41 1.79 2.66
C LEU A 117 -22.96 1.37 2.32
N THR A 118 -22.55 1.68 1.10
CA THR A 118 -21.13 1.69 0.71
C THR A 118 -20.66 3.13 0.64
N VAL A 119 -19.91 3.60 1.64
CA VAL A 119 -19.49 5.00 1.77
C VAL A 119 -18.03 5.14 1.36
N ILE A 120 -17.77 6.00 0.36
CA ILE A 120 -16.39 6.28 -0.09
C ILE A 120 -15.65 7.11 0.96
N SER A 121 -14.41 6.71 1.25
CA SER A 121 -13.59 7.36 2.27
C SER A 121 -13.25 8.81 1.91
N ARG A 122 -13.05 9.65 2.94
CA ARG A 122 -12.61 11.04 2.81
C ARG A 122 -11.36 11.19 1.95
N THR A 123 -10.37 10.30 2.09
CA THR A 123 -9.12 10.34 1.32
C THR A 123 -9.35 10.29 -0.19
N SER A 124 -10.32 9.49 -0.64
CA SER A 124 -10.65 9.36 -2.06
C SER A 124 -11.39 10.57 -2.63
N VAL A 125 -12.16 11.28 -1.81
CA VAL A 125 -12.96 12.43 -2.27
C VAL A 125 -12.25 13.76 -2.16
N MET A 126 -11.22 13.90 -1.31
CA MET A 126 -10.48 15.17 -1.12
C MET A 126 -9.86 15.71 -2.41
N GLY A 127 -9.47 14.84 -3.36
CA GLY A 127 -8.96 15.26 -4.66
C GLY A 127 -9.99 15.98 -5.55
N TYR A 128 -11.26 16.00 -5.16
CA TYR A 128 -12.34 16.69 -5.87
C TYR A 128 -12.75 18.02 -5.22
N LYS A 129 -12.05 18.45 -4.15
CA LYS A 129 -12.27 19.78 -3.55
C LYS A 129 -12.04 20.86 -4.62
N ASN A 130 -13.02 21.76 -4.78
CA ASN A 130 -13.03 22.80 -5.83
C ASN A 130 -12.97 22.24 -7.28
N SER A 131 -13.35 20.99 -7.50
CA SER A 131 -13.33 20.38 -8.83
C SER A 131 -14.44 20.92 -9.72
N THR A 132 -14.11 21.21 -10.98
CA THR A 132 -15.07 21.58 -12.03
C THR A 132 -15.60 20.39 -12.84
N LYS A 133 -15.23 19.17 -12.46
CA LYS A 133 -15.70 17.95 -13.11
C LYS A 133 -17.20 17.77 -12.89
N LYS A 134 -17.89 17.26 -13.92
CA LYS A 134 -19.31 16.89 -13.78
C LYS A 134 -19.47 15.75 -12.77
N MET A 135 -20.55 15.76 -11.98
CA MET A 135 -20.84 14.75 -10.94
C MET A 135 -20.82 13.32 -11.48
N LYS A 136 -21.33 13.10 -12.69
CA LYS A 136 -21.25 11.81 -13.36
C LYS A 136 -19.81 11.30 -13.53
N ILE A 137 -18.87 12.18 -13.90
CA ILE A 137 -17.47 11.78 -14.07
C ILE A 137 -16.85 11.42 -12.72
N ILE A 138 -17.14 12.21 -11.67
CA ILE A 138 -16.66 11.94 -10.32
C ILE A 138 -17.21 10.60 -9.81
N ALA A 139 -18.52 10.36 -10.01
CA ALA A 139 -19.15 9.11 -9.61
C ALA A 139 -18.59 7.88 -10.35
N ASP A 140 -18.37 8.01 -11.67
CA ASP A 140 -17.74 6.94 -12.46
C ASP A 140 -16.30 6.65 -11.98
N GLU A 141 -15.52 7.70 -11.64
CA GLU A 141 -14.15 7.57 -11.12
C GLU A 141 -14.10 6.95 -9.72
N LEU A 142 -15.12 7.20 -8.88
CA LEU A 142 -15.22 6.67 -7.52
C LEU A 142 -15.98 5.34 -7.46
N GLY A 143 -16.73 4.99 -8.51
CA GLY A 143 -17.53 3.78 -8.58
C GLY A 143 -18.78 3.85 -7.70
N VAL A 144 -19.41 5.02 -7.59
CA VAL A 144 -20.62 5.24 -6.77
C VAL A 144 -21.83 5.62 -7.60
N LYS A 145 -23.02 5.35 -7.04
CA LYS A 145 -24.29 5.77 -7.62
C LYS A 145 -24.68 7.19 -7.19
N TYR A 146 -24.47 7.53 -5.92
CA TYR A 146 -24.88 8.80 -5.34
C TYR A 146 -23.69 9.67 -4.98
N ILE A 147 -23.87 10.98 -5.14
CA ILE A 147 -22.95 12.01 -4.64
C ILE A 147 -23.72 12.91 -3.69
N LEU A 148 -23.15 13.15 -2.51
CA LEU A 148 -23.57 14.19 -1.60
C LEU A 148 -22.63 15.38 -1.77
N GLU A 149 -23.17 16.53 -2.14
CA GLU A 149 -22.49 17.82 -2.12
C GLU A 149 -23.19 18.78 -1.14
N GLY A 150 -22.50 19.82 -0.73
CA GLY A 150 -23.08 20.77 0.18
C GLY A 150 -22.21 21.98 0.47
N SER A 151 -22.71 22.83 1.35
CA SER A 151 -21.98 24.01 1.82
C SER A 151 -22.26 24.27 3.30
N VAL A 152 -21.26 24.89 3.95
CA VAL A 152 -21.34 25.30 5.35
C VAL A 152 -21.07 26.79 5.45
N ARG A 153 -21.87 27.49 6.26
CA ARG A 153 -21.68 28.88 6.60
C ARG A 153 -21.79 29.08 8.10
N LYS A 154 -20.71 29.49 8.74
CA LYS A 154 -20.66 29.90 10.15
C LYS A 154 -20.80 31.42 10.26
N LEU A 155 -21.65 31.87 11.16
CA LEU A 155 -21.85 33.30 11.45
C LEU A 155 -22.08 33.48 12.95
N GLY A 156 -21.03 33.81 13.69
CA GLY A 156 -21.09 33.85 15.15
C GLY A 156 -21.50 32.51 15.73
N ASN A 157 -22.58 32.48 16.52
CA ASN A 157 -23.10 31.25 17.14
C ASN A 157 -24.12 30.50 16.26
N ARG A 158 -24.26 30.85 14.98
CA ARG A 158 -25.13 30.14 14.05
C ARG A 158 -24.37 29.43 12.96
N VAL A 159 -24.88 28.27 12.59
CA VAL A 159 -24.39 27.48 11.47
C VAL A 159 -25.54 27.21 10.50
N ARG A 160 -25.27 27.39 9.20
CA ARG A 160 -26.14 26.96 8.13
C ARG A 160 -25.43 25.89 7.31
N ILE A 161 -26.04 24.72 7.20
CA ILE A 161 -25.59 23.59 6.39
C ILE A 161 -26.62 23.37 5.30
N VAL A 162 -26.16 23.28 4.04
CA VAL A 162 -27.00 22.90 2.89
C VAL A 162 -26.42 21.60 2.35
N GLY A 163 -27.27 20.61 2.14
CA GLY A 163 -26.89 19.33 1.55
C GLY A 163 -27.78 18.98 0.37
N GLN A 164 -27.20 18.30 -0.63
CA GLN A 164 -27.92 17.82 -1.82
C GLN A 164 -27.39 16.44 -2.19
N LEU A 165 -28.27 15.44 -2.25
CA LEU A 165 -27.98 14.08 -2.71
C LEU A 165 -28.38 13.94 -4.17
N ILE A 166 -27.44 13.60 -5.03
CA ILE A 166 -27.59 13.52 -6.47
C ILE A 166 -27.41 12.08 -6.93
N ASP A 167 -28.37 11.52 -7.67
CA ASP A 167 -28.14 10.32 -8.48
C ASP A 167 -27.28 10.73 -9.69
N ALA A 168 -26.01 10.33 -9.66
CA ALA A 168 -25.01 10.82 -10.62
C ALA A 168 -25.25 10.34 -12.06
N LYS A 169 -25.99 9.23 -12.26
CA LYS A 169 -26.30 8.71 -13.59
C LYS A 169 -27.41 9.52 -14.26
N SER A 170 -28.41 9.90 -13.50
CA SER A 170 -29.58 10.63 -14.00
C SER A 170 -29.47 12.14 -13.83
N ASP A 171 -28.48 12.62 -13.07
CA ASP A 171 -28.27 14.04 -12.68
C ASP A 171 -29.49 14.62 -11.96
N LYS A 172 -30.18 13.77 -11.18
CA LYS A 172 -31.37 14.15 -10.43
C LYS A 172 -31.08 14.34 -8.96
N HIS A 173 -31.55 15.41 -8.39
CA HIS A 173 -31.56 15.59 -6.94
C HIS A 173 -32.58 14.62 -6.33
N VAL A 174 -32.10 13.69 -5.51
CA VAL A 174 -32.88 12.69 -4.78
C VAL A 174 -33.37 13.27 -3.45
N TRP A 175 -32.52 14.10 -2.87
CA TRP A 175 -32.80 14.81 -1.63
C TRP A 175 -32.05 16.14 -1.61
N SER A 176 -32.67 17.18 -0.99
CA SER A 176 -32.02 18.46 -0.73
C SER A 176 -32.69 19.11 0.46
N ASP A 177 -31.89 19.59 1.42
CA ASP A 177 -32.38 20.32 2.57
C ASP A 177 -31.36 21.35 3.07
N SER A 178 -31.83 22.27 3.93
CA SER A 178 -31.01 23.29 4.57
C SER A 178 -31.33 23.44 6.05
N TYR A 179 -30.31 23.39 6.88
CA TYR A 179 -30.40 23.51 8.34
C TYR A 179 -29.77 24.85 8.75
N ASP A 180 -30.51 25.70 9.41
CA ASP A 180 -30.06 26.99 9.95
C ASP A 180 -30.38 27.02 11.44
N ARG A 181 -29.40 26.69 12.30
CA ARG A 181 -29.60 26.50 13.75
C ARG A 181 -28.41 27.06 14.55
N ASP A 182 -28.51 26.98 15.88
CA ASP A 182 -27.41 27.34 16.76
C ASP A 182 -26.25 26.30 16.68
N MET A 183 -25.04 26.75 16.99
CA MET A 183 -23.86 25.88 17.02
C MET A 183 -24.01 24.71 17.99
N ASN A 184 -24.75 24.90 19.09
CA ASN A 184 -25.01 23.84 20.06
C ASN A 184 -25.82 22.67 19.49
N ASP A 185 -26.57 22.91 18.39
CA ASP A 185 -27.36 21.89 17.69
C ASP A 185 -26.56 21.17 16.60
N LEU A 186 -25.25 21.45 16.46
CA LEU A 186 -24.41 20.94 15.36
C LEU A 186 -24.48 19.42 15.23
N PHE A 187 -24.32 18.69 16.33
CA PHE A 187 -24.34 17.22 16.31
C PHE A 187 -25.70 16.68 15.93
N GLN A 188 -26.78 17.35 16.35
CA GLN A 188 -28.14 17.00 15.95
C GLN A 188 -28.35 17.23 14.44
N ILE A 189 -27.83 18.32 13.88
CA ILE A 189 -27.90 18.58 12.44
C ILE A 189 -27.17 17.48 11.67
N GLN A 190 -25.96 17.10 12.10
CA GLN A 190 -25.18 16.03 11.45
C GLN A 190 -25.89 14.69 11.50
N ALA A 191 -26.55 14.38 12.63
CA ALA A 191 -27.36 13.19 12.80
C ALA A 191 -28.59 13.21 11.87
N ASP A 192 -29.32 14.33 11.83
CA ASP A 192 -30.52 14.50 11.01
C ASP A 192 -30.18 14.36 9.52
N VAL A 193 -29.14 15.07 9.03
CA VAL A 193 -28.64 14.96 7.65
C VAL A 193 -28.31 13.50 7.30
N SER A 194 -27.61 12.79 8.17
CA SER A 194 -27.19 11.42 7.92
C SER A 194 -28.38 10.45 7.84
N LYS A 195 -29.37 10.61 8.72
CA LYS A 195 -30.61 9.82 8.72
C LYS A 195 -31.46 10.09 7.47
N GLU A 196 -31.61 11.36 7.08
CA GLU A 196 -32.39 11.73 5.89
C GLU A 196 -31.74 11.20 4.60
N ILE A 197 -30.41 11.24 4.49
CA ILE A 197 -29.67 10.65 3.36
C ILE A 197 -29.91 9.14 3.32
N ALA A 198 -29.78 8.45 4.45
CA ALA A 198 -30.02 7.02 4.54
C ALA A 198 -31.45 6.66 4.09
N ASN A 199 -32.45 7.41 4.54
CA ASN A 199 -33.84 7.25 4.14
C ASN A 199 -34.03 7.48 2.62
N ALA A 200 -33.44 8.54 2.07
CA ALA A 200 -33.51 8.86 0.63
C ALA A 200 -32.88 7.74 -0.23
N MET A 201 -31.85 7.07 0.30
CA MET A 201 -31.21 5.92 -0.34
C MET A 201 -31.88 4.58 0.00
N GLN A 202 -32.97 4.59 0.77
CA GLN A 202 -33.67 3.39 1.23
C GLN A 202 -32.75 2.41 1.98
N ALA A 203 -31.82 2.94 2.76
CA ALA A 203 -30.94 2.15 3.58
C ALA A 203 -31.62 1.74 4.89
N GLU A 204 -31.30 0.54 5.39
CA GLU A 204 -31.82 0.06 6.67
C GLU A 204 -31.09 0.73 7.83
N LEU A 205 -31.84 1.33 8.73
CA LEU A 205 -31.34 1.94 9.97
C LEU A 205 -31.82 1.12 11.16
N SER A 206 -30.90 0.44 11.84
CA SER A 206 -31.20 -0.22 13.12
C SER A 206 -31.25 0.81 14.26
N ASP A 207 -32.00 0.50 15.33
CA ASP A 207 -32.04 1.34 16.54
C ASP A 207 -30.62 1.57 17.12
N GLN A 208 -29.75 0.57 17.07
CA GLN A 208 -28.36 0.68 17.50
C GLN A 208 -27.59 1.69 16.63
N THR A 209 -27.76 1.65 15.30
CA THR A 209 -27.12 2.60 14.38
C THR A 209 -27.61 4.02 14.60
N ILE A 210 -28.92 4.19 14.81
CA ILE A 210 -29.51 5.50 15.15
C ILE A 210 -28.89 6.06 16.43
N ALA A 211 -28.84 5.26 17.51
CA ALA A 211 -28.22 5.68 18.75
C ALA A 211 -26.75 6.08 18.60
N GLN A 212 -26.01 5.35 17.77
CA GLN A 212 -24.60 5.69 17.47
C GLN A 212 -24.45 6.99 16.66
N ILE A 213 -25.37 7.26 15.73
CA ILE A 213 -25.36 8.49 14.92
C ILE A 213 -25.72 9.70 15.81
N GLU A 214 -26.63 9.52 16.77
CA GLU A 214 -27.11 10.56 17.69
C GLU A 214 -26.19 10.78 18.90
N THR A 215 -25.11 10.00 19.05
CA THR A 215 -24.16 10.18 20.16
C THR A 215 -23.44 11.54 20.03
N VAL A 216 -23.55 12.35 21.09
CA VAL A 216 -22.87 13.64 21.20
C VAL A 216 -21.51 13.42 21.87
N PRO A 217 -20.38 13.78 21.23
CA PRO A 217 -19.04 13.51 21.77
C PRO A 217 -18.69 14.41 22.97
N THR A 218 -19.24 15.62 23.03
CA THR A 218 -19.11 16.58 24.15
C THR A 218 -20.17 17.67 24.03
N ASP A 219 -20.63 18.19 25.17
CA ASP A 219 -21.52 19.37 25.22
C ASP A 219 -20.76 20.69 25.10
N ASN A 220 -19.42 20.67 25.18
CA ASN A 220 -18.56 21.84 25.09
C ASN A 220 -18.02 22.05 23.66
N MET A 221 -18.65 22.97 22.91
CA MET A 221 -18.30 23.24 21.52
C MET A 221 -16.88 23.79 21.36
N GLU A 222 -16.38 24.57 22.32
CA GLU A 222 -15.01 25.09 22.27
C GLU A 222 -13.99 23.97 22.44
N ALA A 223 -14.23 23.03 23.36
CA ALA A 223 -13.41 21.83 23.52
C ALA A 223 -13.45 20.96 22.23
N TYR A 224 -14.60 20.87 21.59
CA TYR A 224 -14.73 20.14 20.31
C TYR A 224 -13.95 20.81 19.17
N GLU A 225 -14.00 22.14 19.03
CA GLU A 225 -13.22 22.87 18.01
C GLU A 225 -11.71 22.67 18.22
N LEU A 226 -11.22 22.71 19.47
CA LEU A 226 -9.83 22.41 19.81
C LEU A 226 -9.44 20.97 19.48
N PHE A 227 -10.32 20.00 19.79
CA PHE A 227 -10.13 18.61 19.41
C PHE A 227 -10.00 18.43 17.89
N LYS A 228 -10.84 19.09 17.09
CA LYS A 228 -10.75 19.05 15.61
C LYS A 228 -9.46 19.68 15.09
N LYS A 229 -9.01 20.78 15.68
CA LYS A 229 -7.70 21.38 15.37
C LYS A 229 -6.56 20.40 15.70
N ALA A 230 -6.59 19.79 16.87
CA ALA A 230 -5.60 18.81 17.28
C ALA A 230 -5.50 17.65 16.27
N ARG A 231 -6.64 17.07 15.86
CA ARG A 231 -6.68 16.02 14.82
C ARG A 231 -6.09 16.48 13.50
N THR A 232 -6.36 17.69 13.08
CA THR A 232 -5.80 18.25 11.85
C THR A 232 -4.27 18.30 11.91
N TYR A 233 -3.69 18.77 13.00
CA TYR A 233 -2.24 18.81 13.18
C TYR A 233 -1.65 17.40 13.30
N GLN A 234 -2.31 16.49 14.01
CA GLN A 234 -1.88 15.10 14.17
C GLN A 234 -1.66 14.38 12.83
N TYR A 235 -2.51 14.65 11.83
CA TYR A 235 -2.48 13.96 10.53
C TYR A 235 -1.92 14.81 9.37
N ARG A 236 -1.55 16.08 9.63
CA ARG A 236 -1.07 17.03 8.61
C ARG A 236 0.27 16.64 8.01
N SER A 237 1.21 16.21 8.84
CA SER A 237 2.56 15.81 8.43
C SER A 237 3.19 14.88 9.48
N PHE A 238 4.40 14.36 9.16
CA PHE A 238 5.19 13.58 10.13
C PHE A 238 6.23 14.43 10.88
N ARG A 239 6.05 15.75 10.98
CA ARG A 239 6.99 16.66 11.68
C ARG A 239 6.66 16.72 13.16
N GLU A 240 7.71 16.71 13.99
CA GLU A 240 7.61 16.84 15.44
C GLU A 240 6.82 18.08 15.87
N THR A 241 7.02 19.21 15.15
CA THR A 241 6.30 20.47 15.42
C THR A 241 4.79 20.33 15.31
N ASP A 242 4.29 19.56 14.34
CA ASP A 242 2.86 19.34 14.16
C ASP A 242 2.30 18.45 15.28
N PHE A 243 3.05 17.44 15.70
CA PHE A 243 2.65 16.60 16.84
C PHE A 243 2.61 17.38 18.15
N ASN A 244 3.57 18.28 18.38
CA ASN A 244 3.57 19.11 19.59
C ASN A 244 2.36 20.06 19.61
N LEU A 245 2.00 20.68 18.48
CA LEU A 245 0.77 21.49 18.39
C LEU A 245 -0.49 20.64 18.64
N ALA A 246 -0.55 19.42 18.12
CA ALA A 246 -1.66 18.52 18.40
C ALA A 246 -1.75 18.20 19.91
N VAL A 247 -0.62 17.94 20.58
CA VAL A 247 -0.57 17.71 22.02
C VAL A 247 -1.13 18.90 22.78
N ASP A 248 -0.75 20.14 22.42
CA ASP A 248 -1.20 21.35 23.10
C ASP A 248 -2.72 21.53 22.93
N TYR A 249 -3.26 21.43 21.72
CA TYR A 249 -4.70 21.55 21.49
C TYR A 249 -5.53 20.45 22.18
N TYR A 250 -5.05 19.20 22.23
CA TYR A 250 -5.74 18.16 22.99
C TYR A 250 -5.75 18.47 24.49
N ARG A 251 -4.66 19.03 25.05
CA ARG A 251 -4.61 19.44 26.45
C ARG A 251 -5.58 20.57 26.76
N GLU A 252 -5.60 21.60 25.92
CA GLU A 252 -6.56 22.69 26.05
C GLU A 252 -8.00 22.18 26.00
N ALA A 253 -8.33 21.25 25.08
CA ALA A 253 -9.64 20.63 25.02
C ALA A 253 -9.99 19.86 26.31
N ILE A 254 -9.02 19.15 26.91
CA ILE A 254 -9.21 18.44 28.17
C ILE A 254 -9.36 19.40 29.37
N GLU A 255 -8.67 20.53 29.35
CA GLU A 255 -8.81 21.57 30.39
C GLU A 255 -10.21 22.18 30.39
N LEU A 256 -10.77 22.42 29.19
CA LEU A 256 -12.15 22.93 29.03
C LEU A 256 -13.22 21.87 29.36
N GLU A 257 -12.96 20.61 29.05
CA GLU A 257 -13.90 19.50 29.25
C GLU A 257 -13.16 18.25 29.75
N PRO A 258 -12.96 18.08 31.07
CA PRO A 258 -12.23 16.93 31.64
C PRO A 258 -12.92 15.58 31.44
N SER A 259 -14.16 15.54 31.00
CA SER A 259 -14.90 14.32 30.65
C SER A 259 -14.81 13.94 29.18
N PHE A 260 -14.06 14.69 28.36
CA PHE A 260 -13.98 14.49 26.92
C PHE A 260 -13.08 13.30 26.53
N ALA A 261 -13.65 12.10 26.51
CA ALA A 261 -12.94 10.83 26.26
C ALA A 261 -12.12 10.85 24.96
N LEU A 262 -12.65 11.43 23.87
CA LEU A 262 -11.97 11.48 22.57
C LEU A 262 -10.70 12.32 22.60
N ALA A 263 -10.66 13.40 23.40
CA ALA A 263 -9.47 14.22 23.53
C ALA A 263 -8.33 13.45 24.23
N TYR A 264 -8.66 12.66 25.25
CA TYR A 264 -7.69 11.75 25.89
C TYR A 264 -7.22 10.65 24.94
N ALA A 265 -8.11 10.04 24.15
CA ALA A 265 -7.76 9.03 23.17
C ALA A 265 -6.79 9.59 22.12
N GLY A 266 -7.10 10.76 21.55
CA GLY A 266 -6.24 11.46 20.58
C GLY A 266 -4.88 11.85 21.18
N LEU A 267 -4.86 12.37 22.40
CA LEU A 267 -3.62 12.72 23.13
C LEU A 267 -2.74 11.47 23.36
N SER A 268 -3.34 10.35 23.72
CA SER A 268 -2.61 9.08 23.85
C SER A 268 -2.01 8.64 22.52
N GLU A 269 -2.77 8.71 21.42
CA GLU A 269 -2.32 8.31 20.09
C GLU A 269 -1.16 9.17 19.59
N VAL A 270 -1.22 10.50 19.78
CA VAL A 270 -0.12 11.41 19.41
C VAL A 270 1.14 11.11 20.19
N HIS A 271 1.05 10.90 21.51
CA HIS A 271 2.22 10.51 22.31
C HIS A 271 2.83 9.20 21.85
N ASP A 272 2.00 8.20 21.52
CA ASP A 272 2.44 6.92 21.01
C ASP A 272 3.08 7.04 19.61
N PHE A 273 2.60 7.99 18.80
CA PHE A 273 3.19 8.33 17.48
C PHE A 273 4.58 8.97 17.62
N ILE A 274 4.74 9.90 18.57
CA ILE A 274 6.03 10.55 18.89
C ILE A 274 7.08 9.49 19.30
N ILE A 275 6.68 8.50 20.11
CA ILE A 275 7.54 7.36 20.48
C ILE A 275 7.91 6.54 19.23
N TRP A 276 6.92 6.22 18.40
CA TRP A 276 7.13 5.38 17.22
C TRP A 276 8.05 6.05 16.18
N MET A 277 7.95 7.38 16.03
CA MET A 277 8.84 8.16 15.16
C MET A 277 10.25 8.34 15.75
N GLY A 278 10.46 8.02 17.02
CA GLY A 278 11.73 8.16 17.70
C GLY A 278 12.06 9.59 18.15
N TYR A 279 11.09 10.52 18.13
CA TYR A 279 11.31 11.91 18.57
C TYR A 279 11.51 12.00 20.09
N ASP A 280 10.72 11.26 20.88
CA ASP A 280 10.86 11.15 22.32
C ASP A 280 10.45 9.75 22.80
N ILE A 281 11.44 8.91 23.11
CA ILE A 281 11.25 7.53 23.57
C ILE A 281 11.33 7.39 25.09
N SER A 282 11.29 8.52 25.83
CA SER A 282 11.44 8.56 27.30
C SER A 282 10.35 7.76 28.01
N GLU A 283 10.69 7.27 29.21
CA GLU A 283 9.73 6.58 30.08
C GLU A 283 8.57 7.51 30.49
N ASN A 284 8.85 8.83 30.62
CA ASN A 284 7.80 9.80 30.86
C ASN A 284 6.76 9.87 29.75
N ARG A 285 7.20 9.86 28.46
CA ARG A 285 6.30 9.83 27.32
C ARG A 285 5.46 8.55 27.30
N ARG A 286 6.06 7.40 27.62
CA ARG A 286 5.34 6.11 27.73
C ARG A 286 4.28 6.13 28.84
N LYS A 287 4.55 6.78 29.99
CA LYS A 287 3.57 6.99 31.05
C LYS A 287 2.40 7.85 30.60
N MET A 288 2.67 8.91 29.81
CA MET A 288 1.61 9.76 29.25
C MET A 288 0.67 8.98 28.32
N VAL A 289 1.21 8.12 27.44
CA VAL A 289 0.37 7.22 26.61
C VAL A 289 -0.58 6.42 27.49
N LYS A 290 -0.06 5.69 28.47
CA LYS A 290 -0.86 4.82 29.33
C LYS A 290 -1.90 5.61 30.16
N TYR A 291 -1.50 6.75 30.72
CA TYR A 291 -2.40 7.58 31.51
C TYR A 291 -3.60 8.05 30.67
N ASN A 292 -3.34 8.64 29.51
CA ASN A 292 -4.40 9.20 28.66
C ASN A 292 -5.29 8.08 28.09
N LEU A 293 -4.72 6.94 27.67
CA LEU A 293 -5.50 5.81 27.19
C LEU A 293 -6.40 5.23 28.28
N ASN A 294 -5.90 5.10 29.51
CA ASN A 294 -6.71 4.61 30.63
C ASN A 294 -7.83 5.59 30.97
N LYS A 295 -7.57 6.90 30.94
CA LYS A 295 -8.59 7.92 31.15
C LYS A 295 -9.69 7.87 30.07
N ALA A 296 -9.31 7.76 28.81
CA ALA A 296 -10.28 7.60 27.72
C ALA A 296 -11.17 6.36 27.94
N LYS A 297 -10.58 5.23 28.31
CA LYS A 297 -11.29 3.96 28.59
C LYS A 297 -12.16 4.02 29.84
N GLU A 298 -11.77 4.79 30.85
CA GLU A 298 -12.59 5.02 32.05
C GLU A 298 -13.84 5.83 31.73
N LEU A 299 -13.70 6.84 30.86
CA LEU A 299 -14.77 7.75 30.49
C LEU A 299 -15.76 7.15 29.49
N ASP A 300 -15.27 6.50 28.42
CA ASP A 300 -16.12 5.89 27.39
C ASP A 300 -15.47 4.64 26.78
N PRO A 301 -15.57 3.48 27.43
CA PRO A 301 -14.89 2.24 27.00
C PRO A 301 -15.47 1.62 25.72
N GLN A 302 -16.69 1.98 25.33
CA GLN A 302 -17.34 1.43 24.13
C GLN A 302 -17.19 2.31 22.91
N ASN A 303 -16.66 3.51 23.06
CA ASN A 303 -16.47 4.45 21.97
C ASN A 303 -15.50 3.88 20.91
N PRO A 304 -15.88 3.88 19.62
CA PRO A 304 -15.04 3.37 18.54
C PRO A 304 -13.64 4.01 18.48
N ASP A 305 -13.53 5.32 18.70
CA ASP A 305 -12.24 6.02 18.64
C ASP A 305 -11.36 5.68 19.86
N VAL A 306 -11.94 5.47 21.04
CA VAL A 306 -11.22 5.01 22.24
C VAL A 306 -10.68 3.59 22.02
N ARG A 307 -11.53 2.69 21.47
CA ARG A 307 -11.11 1.33 21.09
C ARG A 307 -10.03 1.36 20.02
N LEU A 308 -10.15 2.25 19.04
CA LEU A 308 -9.16 2.43 17.99
C LEU A 308 -7.80 2.85 18.55
N ALA A 309 -7.76 3.83 19.46
CA ALA A 309 -6.53 4.25 20.13
C ALA A 309 -5.90 3.10 20.94
N ASN A 310 -6.73 2.28 21.62
CA ASN A 310 -6.27 1.07 22.32
C ASN A 310 -5.69 0.03 21.35
N ALA A 311 -6.37 -0.23 20.25
CA ALA A 311 -5.91 -1.16 19.22
C ALA A 311 -4.56 -0.73 18.60
N ILE A 312 -4.39 0.55 18.30
CA ILE A 312 -3.14 1.13 17.79
C ILE A 312 -2.01 0.93 18.81
N HIS A 313 -2.27 1.23 20.07
CA HIS A 313 -1.28 1.04 21.14
C HIS A 313 -0.86 -0.43 21.28
N LEU A 314 -1.82 -1.36 21.32
CA LEU A 314 -1.54 -2.79 21.38
C LEU A 314 -0.75 -3.29 20.17
N TYR A 315 -1.10 -2.84 18.96
CA TYR A 315 -0.38 -3.17 17.73
C TYR A 315 1.09 -2.72 17.77
N ARG A 316 1.35 -1.50 18.23
CA ARG A 316 2.72 -0.97 18.36
C ARG A 316 3.55 -1.74 19.39
N GLN A 317 2.91 -2.31 20.41
CA GLN A 317 3.55 -3.22 21.36
C GLN A 317 3.68 -4.66 20.84
N ARG A 318 3.28 -4.93 19.57
CA ARG A 318 3.22 -6.27 18.97
C ARG A 318 2.28 -7.26 19.70
N ASN A 319 1.32 -6.74 20.43
CA ASN A 319 0.22 -7.50 21.03
C ASN A 319 -0.87 -7.69 19.97
N TYR A 320 -0.58 -8.49 18.94
CA TYR A 320 -1.36 -8.55 17.70
C TYR A 320 -2.78 -9.10 17.90
N PHE A 321 -2.97 -10.14 18.69
CA PHE A 321 -4.31 -10.72 18.90
C PHE A 321 -5.24 -9.79 19.68
N PRO A 322 -4.85 -9.21 20.83
CA PRO A 322 -5.66 -8.21 21.51
C PRO A 322 -5.94 -6.97 20.65
N ALA A 323 -4.97 -6.52 19.83
CA ALA A 323 -5.18 -5.42 18.89
C ALA A 323 -6.22 -5.78 17.82
N MET A 324 -6.17 -7.00 17.28
CA MET A 324 -7.15 -7.51 16.31
C MET A 324 -8.57 -7.56 16.88
N ASP A 325 -8.73 -7.97 18.12
CA ASP A 325 -10.04 -8.02 18.77
C ASP A 325 -10.65 -6.62 18.92
N GLU A 326 -9.84 -5.62 19.31
CA GLU A 326 -10.29 -4.24 19.36
C GLU A 326 -10.65 -3.70 17.96
N TYR A 327 -9.82 -3.94 16.94
CA TYR A 327 -10.14 -3.52 15.57
C TYR A 327 -11.40 -4.20 15.02
N ARG A 328 -11.64 -5.47 15.33
CA ARG A 328 -12.88 -6.17 14.95
C ARG A 328 -14.09 -5.54 15.60
N ALA A 329 -13.99 -5.21 16.89
CA ALA A 329 -15.07 -4.52 17.60
C ALA A 329 -15.37 -3.15 16.96
N VAL A 330 -14.33 -2.39 16.56
CA VAL A 330 -14.53 -1.12 15.83
C VAL A 330 -15.13 -1.36 14.43
N LYS A 331 -14.73 -2.43 13.72
CA LYS A 331 -15.30 -2.80 12.41
C LYS A 331 -16.81 -3.05 12.47
N GLU A 332 -17.31 -3.69 13.54
CA GLU A 332 -18.75 -3.89 13.72
C GLU A 332 -19.51 -2.58 13.94
N LEU A 333 -18.88 -1.57 14.55
CA LEU A 333 -19.46 -0.26 14.80
C LEU A 333 -19.31 0.71 13.61
N GLN A 334 -18.28 0.52 12.77
CA GLN A 334 -17.92 1.34 11.62
C GLN A 334 -17.59 0.46 10.40
N PRO A 335 -18.55 -0.27 9.85
CA PRO A 335 -18.31 -1.31 8.84
C PRO A 335 -17.73 -0.76 7.51
N ASN A 336 -17.94 0.51 7.19
CA ASN A 336 -17.43 1.16 5.99
C ASN A 336 -16.13 1.96 6.21
N ASN A 337 -15.52 1.88 7.39
CA ASN A 337 -14.25 2.53 7.64
C ASN A 337 -13.09 1.69 7.08
N SER A 338 -12.62 2.06 5.86
CA SER A 338 -11.54 1.34 5.16
C SER A 338 -10.23 1.28 5.94
N GLU A 339 -9.95 2.26 6.80
CA GLU A 339 -8.75 2.26 7.63
C GLU A 339 -8.74 1.10 8.61
N ILE A 340 -9.88 0.74 9.16
CA ILE A 340 -10.00 -0.39 10.10
C ILE A 340 -9.71 -1.71 9.37
N TRP A 341 -10.24 -1.89 8.16
CA TRP A 341 -9.96 -3.09 7.36
C TRP A 341 -8.48 -3.21 7.02
N GLU A 342 -7.85 -2.09 6.64
CA GLU A 342 -6.42 -2.03 6.37
C GLU A 342 -5.59 -2.39 7.62
N ARG A 343 -5.96 -1.90 8.81
CA ARG A 343 -5.26 -2.21 10.05
C ARG A 343 -5.44 -3.67 10.47
N ILE A 344 -6.62 -4.25 10.29
CA ILE A 344 -6.83 -5.69 10.48
C ILE A 344 -5.92 -6.49 9.54
N ALA A 345 -5.87 -6.11 8.26
CA ALA A 345 -5.01 -6.76 7.28
C ALA A 345 -3.53 -6.70 7.67
N PHE A 346 -3.06 -5.57 8.23
CA PHE A 346 -1.69 -5.45 8.73
C PHE A 346 -1.37 -6.40 9.86
N ILE A 347 -2.32 -6.68 10.76
CA ILE A 347 -2.12 -7.70 11.78
C ILE A 347 -2.12 -9.09 11.15
N GLN A 348 -3.05 -9.36 10.24
CA GLN A 348 -3.24 -10.69 9.66
C GLN A 348 -1.98 -11.21 8.98
N TYR A 349 -1.26 -10.41 8.20
CA TYR A 349 0.00 -10.88 7.63
C TYR A 349 1.15 -10.97 8.67
N ARG A 350 1.03 -10.30 9.85
CA ARG A 350 1.97 -10.51 10.97
C ARG A 350 1.77 -11.83 11.67
N VAL A 351 0.53 -12.36 11.64
CA VAL A 351 0.14 -13.61 12.31
C VAL A 351 -0.12 -14.75 11.31
N ASN A 352 0.50 -14.69 10.12
CA ASN A 352 0.44 -15.72 9.07
C ASN A 352 -0.95 -15.94 8.44
N GLN A 353 -1.79 -14.91 8.40
CA GLN A 353 -3.11 -14.92 7.76
C GLN A 353 -3.06 -14.09 6.47
N PHE A 354 -2.26 -14.50 5.50
CA PHE A 354 -1.96 -13.68 4.30
C PHE A 354 -3.15 -13.57 3.34
N GLU A 355 -3.92 -14.64 3.16
CA GLU A 355 -5.08 -14.65 2.27
C GLU A 355 -6.21 -13.77 2.83
N GLU A 356 -6.52 -13.90 4.11
CA GLU A 356 -7.50 -13.05 4.78
C GLU A 356 -7.06 -11.59 4.79
N SER A 357 -5.76 -11.33 4.94
CA SER A 357 -5.17 -9.99 4.82
C SER A 357 -5.45 -9.39 3.45
N LEU A 358 -5.16 -10.12 2.36
CA LEU A 358 -5.41 -9.65 0.99
C LEU A 358 -6.90 -9.37 0.75
N ASN A 359 -7.80 -10.25 1.25
CA ASN A 359 -9.25 -10.06 1.13
C ASN A 359 -9.71 -8.77 1.83
N ASN A 360 -9.26 -8.51 3.06
CA ASN A 360 -9.58 -7.26 3.76
C ASN A 360 -9.02 -6.02 3.05
N LEU A 361 -7.81 -6.10 2.46
CA LEU A 361 -7.26 -5.01 1.66
C LEU A 361 -8.07 -4.75 0.39
N LEU A 362 -8.56 -5.79 -0.28
CA LEU A 362 -9.43 -5.67 -1.45
C LEU A 362 -10.78 -5.08 -1.09
N ASP A 363 -11.36 -5.44 0.07
CA ASP A 363 -12.59 -4.84 0.57
C ASP A 363 -12.37 -3.36 0.93
N ALA A 364 -11.28 -3.01 1.60
CA ALA A 364 -10.90 -1.62 1.85
C ALA A 364 -10.75 -0.83 0.54
N TYR A 365 -10.17 -1.44 -0.50
CA TYR A 365 -9.99 -0.82 -1.81
C TYR A 365 -11.32 -0.51 -2.52
N LYS A 366 -12.40 -1.28 -2.27
CA LYS A 366 -13.73 -0.99 -2.83
C LYS A 366 -14.28 0.37 -2.35
N VAL A 367 -14.06 0.69 -1.08
CA VAL A 367 -14.53 1.96 -0.46
C VAL A 367 -13.48 3.07 -0.47
N ASN A 368 -12.23 2.78 -0.80
CA ASN A 368 -11.15 3.77 -0.89
C ASN A 368 -10.27 3.59 -2.13
N PRO A 369 -10.84 3.63 -3.35
CA PRO A 369 -10.13 3.27 -4.58
C PRO A 369 -9.07 4.29 -5.02
N LYS A 370 -9.10 5.51 -4.50
CA LYS A 370 -8.17 6.61 -4.85
C LYS A 370 -7.06 6.83 -3.82
N SER A 371 -6.91 5.94 -2.84
CA SER A 371 -5.81 5.99 -1.88
C SER A 371 -4.56 5.30 -2.45
N PRO A 372 -3.50 6.03 -2.86
CA PRO A 372 -2.28 5.41 -3.39
C PRO A 372 -1.65 4.47 -2.36
N ARG A 373 -1.69 4.85 -1.07
CA ARG A 373 -1.17 4.05 0.03
C ARG A 373 -1.86 2.69 0.12
N LEU A 374 -3.20 2.67 0.11
CA LEU A 374 -3.97 1.43 0.18
C LEU A 374 -3.73 0.55 -1.06
N VAL A 375 -3.66 1.15 -2.25
CA VAL A 375 -3.38 0.42 -3.50
C VAL A 375 -2.01 -0.25 -3.45
N VAL A 376 -0.98 0.42 -2.87
CA VAL A 376 0.33 -0.19 -2.60
C VAL A 376 0.20 -1.39 -1.66
N GLN A 377 -0.62 -1.31 -0.61
CA GLN A 377 -0.82 -2.43 0.32
C GLN A 377 -1.52 -3.61 -0.35
N VAL A 378 -2.48 -3.38 -1.25
CA VAL A 378 -3.07 -4.46 -2.06
C VAL A 378 -2.00 -5.12 -2.94
N GLY A 379 -1.14 -4.33 -3.58
CA GLY A 379 0.01 -4.84 -4.34
C GLY A 379 0.94 -5.69 -3.47
N LEU A 380 1.24 -5.23 -2.24
CA LEU A 380 2.05 -5.98 -1.28
C LEU A 380 1.38 -7.30 -0.87
N GLY A 381 0.06 -7.31 -0.65
CA GLY A 381 -0.70 -8.53 -0.38
C GLY A 381 -0.51 -9.59 -1.48
N TYR A 382 -0.66 -9.20 -2.74
CA TYR A 382 -0.39 -10.08 -3.89
C TYR A 382 1.08 -10.53 -3.96
N GLN A 383 2.03 -9.62 -3.71
CA GLN A 383 3.46 -9.94 -3.69
C GLN A 383 3.80 -10.99 -2.63
N LEU A 384 3.21 -10.90 -1.43
CA LEU A 384 3.41 -11.86 -0.33
C LEU A 384 2.80 -13.24 -0.64
N MET A 385 1.80 -13.28 -1.54
CA MET A 385 1.24 -14.51 -2.10
C MET A 385 1.95 -14.98 -3.38
N PHE A 386 3.08 -14.35 -3.75
CA PHE A 386 3.87 -14.61 -4.96
C PHE A 386 3.14 -14.37 -6.29
N ASP A 387 1.98 -13.70 -6.27
CA ASP A 387 1.29 -13.25 -7.49
C ASP A 387 1.87 -11.90 -7.96
N TYR A 388 3.06 -11.98 -8.56
CA TYR A 388 3.78 -10.78 -9.01
C TYR A 388 3.07 -10.04 -10.15
N ASN A 389 2.24 -10.72 -10.94
CA ASN A 389 1.49 -10.07 -12.02
C ASN A 389 0.43 -9.11 -11.47
N ASN A 390 -0.39 -9.56 -10.53
CA ASN A 390 -1.36 -8.70 -9.87
C ASN A 390 -0.64 -7.65 -8.98
N ALA A 391 0.44 -8.01 -8.29
CA ALA A 391 1.22 -7.04 -7.52
C ALA A 391 1.70 -5.86 -8.38
N ILE A 392 2.34 -6.12 -9.53
CA ILE A 392 2.81 -5.10 -10.48
C ILE A 392 1.65 -4.25 -10.97
N LYS A 393 0.50 -4.87 -11.34
CA LYS A 393 -0.69 -4.15 -11.77
C LYS A 393 -1.18 -3.13 -10.72
N TYR A 394 -1.22 -3.50 -9.44
CA TYR A 394 -1.65 -2.58 -8.38
C TYR A 394 -0.59 -1.51 -8.09
N TYR A 395 0.71 -1.82 -8.18
CA TYR A 395 1.75 -0.80 -8.10
C TYR A 395 1.66 0.21 -9.24
N ASP A 396 1.34 -0.23 -10.47
CA ASP A 396 1.08 0.68 -11.60
C ASP A 396 -0.13 1.59 -11.34
N ILE A 397 -1.20 1.07 -10.75
CA ILE A 397 -2.35 1.89 -10.36
C ILE A 397 -1.91 2.95 -9.31
N ALA A 398 -1.15 2.56 -8.29
CA ALA A 398 -0.66 3.49 -7.27
C ALA A 398 0.24 4.58 -7.84
N ILE A 399 1.16 4.23 -8.74
CA ILE A 399 2.04 5.16 -9.46
C ILE A 399 1.20 6.13 -10.30
N ASN A 400 0.21 5.65 -11.03
CA ASN A 400 -0.66 6.50 -11.85
C ASN A 400 -1.52 7.46 -11.01
N LEU A 401 -1.95 7.04 -9.81
CA LEU A 401 -2.72 7.89 -8.90
C LEU A 401 -1.86 9.04 -8.32
N ALA A 402 -0.61 8.76 -7.98
CA ALA A 402 0.25 9.73 -7.32
C ALA A 402 1.74 9.46 -7.62
N PRO A 403 2.22 9.78 -8.84
CA PRO A 403 3.57 9.43 -9.28
C PRO A 403 4.68 10.05 -8.45
N ASP A 404 4.45 11.22 -7.88
CA ASP A 404 5.48 11.99 -7.17
C ASP A 404 5.58 11.66 -5.68
N ILE A 405 4.67 10.84 -5.14
CA ILE A 405 4.67 10.44 -3.74
C ILE A 405 4.66 8.91 -3.53
N SER A 406 4.52 8.13 -4.61
CA SER A 406 4.39 6.66 -4.54
C SER A 406 5.75 5.94 -4.59
N ALA A 407 6.75 6.43 -3.86
CA ALA A 407 8.11 5.87 -3.84
C ALA A 407 8.13 4.36 -3.56
N SER A 408 7.34 3.88 -2.60
CA SER A 408 7.23 2.46 -2.27
C SER A 408 6.68 1.61 -3.42
N ALA A 409 5.76 2.17 -4.23
CA ALA A 409 5.23 1.46 -5.40
C ALA A 409 6.31 1.19 -6.44
N TYR A 410 7.19 2.17 -6.73
CA TYR A 410 8.32 1.96 -7.63
C TYR A 410 9.29 0.90 -7.08
N ASN A 411 9.63 0.97 -5.79
CA ASN A 411 10.53 0.02 -5.15
C ASN A 411 9.98 -1.41 -5.20
N TYR A 412 8.72 -1.62 -4.80
CA TYR A 412 8.10 -2.94 -4.79
C TYR A 412 7.84 -3.48 -6.21
N LYS A 413 7.40 -2.64 -7.16
CA LYS A 413 7.28 -3.02 -8.57
C LYS A 413 8.60 -3.51 -9.12
N SER A 414 9.67 -2.76 -8.89
CA SER A 414 11.03 -3.09 -9.29
C SER A 414 11.51 -4.42 -8.69
N GLN A 415 11.16 -4.68 -7.41
CA GLN A 415 11.45 -5.95 -6.75
C GLN A 415 10.65 -7.11 -7.37
N CYS A 416 9.36 -6.93 -7.65
CA CYS A 416 8.52 -7.95 -8.27
C CYS A 416 9.02 -8.35 -9.66
N ILE A 417 9.47 -7.38 -10.49
CA ILE A 417 10.07 -7.66 -11.80
C ILE A 417 11.31 -8.53 -11.63
N LEU A 418 12.18 -8.17 -10.70
CA LEU A 418 13.39 -8.94 -10.44
C LEU A 418 13.09 -10.36 -9.95
N LEU A 419 12.14 -10.52 -9.02
CA LEU A 419 11.77 -11.81 -8.46
C LEU A 419 11.07 -12.71 -9.49
N ARG A 420 10.24 -12.15 -10.37
CA ARG A 420 9.48 -12.88 -11.38
C ARG A 420 10.34 -13.28 -12.58
N ASP A 421 11.10 -12.31 -13.13
CA ASP A 421 11.73 -12.43 -14.44
C ASP A 421 13.26 -12.51 -14.37
N GLY A 422 13.87 -12.12 -13.23
CA GLY A 422 15.31 -11.93 -13.15
C GLY A 422 15.82 -10.75 -13.99
N ASP A 423 14.93 -9.85 -14.42
CA ASP A 423 15.26 -8.72 -15.30
C ASP A 423 15.78 -7.53 -14.49
N TYR A 424 17.11 -7.47 -14.38
CA TYR A 424 17.81 -6.40 -13.68
C TYR A 424 17.69 -5.05 -14.37
N ASP A 425 17.69 -5.01 -15.70
CA ASP A 425 17.72 -3.77 -16.45
C ASP A 425 16.36 -3.07 -16.35
N LEU A 426 15.26 -3.79 -16.54
CA LEU A 426 13.91 -3.26 -16.34
C LEU A 426 13.67 -2.86 -14.86
N SER A 427 14.19 -3.66 -13.93
CA SER A 427 14.13 -3.38 -12.49
C SER A 427 14.83 -2.07 -12.13
N LEU A 428 16.03 -1.80 -12.71
CA LEU A 428 16.77 -0.55 -12.52
C LEU A 428 16.07 0.64 -13.18
N GLU A 429 15.48 0.46 -14.37
CA GLU A 429 14.69 1.49 -15.05
C GLU A 429 13.52 1.99 -14.18
N VAL A 430 12.78 1.07 -13.57
CA VAL A 430 11.68 1.43 -12.66
C VAL A 430 12.20 2.19 -11.44
N LEU A 431 13.34 1.82 -10.88
CA LEU A 431 13.97 2.59 -9.78
C LEU A 431 14.40 3.99 -10.22
N ASP A 432 14.94 4.13 -11.43
CA ASP A 432 15.33 5.44 -11.97
C ASP A 432 14.12 6.36 -12.14
N GLN A 433 13.00 5.83 -12.64
CA GLN A 433 11.74 6.57 -12.68
C GLN A 433 11.28 7.01 -11.29
N GLY A 434 11.36 6.12 -10.29
CA GLY A 434 11.03 6.42 -8.91
C GLY A 434 11.92 7.49 -8.29
N ILE A 435 13.25 7.41 -8.48
CA ILE A 435 14.22 8.39 -8.00
C ILE A 435 13.96 9.77 -8.61
N LEU A 436 13.72 9.80 -9.95
CA LEU A 436 13.45 11.04 -10.67
C LEU A 436 12.19 11.74 -10.17
N ARG A 437 11.14 10.97 -9.85
CA ARG A 437 9.84 11.50 -9.43
C ARG A 437 9.76 11.87 -7.96
N THR A 438 10.30 11.01 -7.09
CA THR A 438 10.05 11.11 -5.64
C THR A 438 11.28 11.56 -4.84
N SER A 439 12.48 11.53 -5.43
CA SER A 439 13.76 11.75 -4.74
C SER A 439 13.93 10.88 -3.49
N ASP A 440 13.33 9.67 -3.48
CA ASP A 440 13.30 8.78 -2.33
C ASP A 440 14.65 8.10 -2.10
N LYS A 441 15.16 8.23 -0.87
CA LYS A 441 16.44 7.64 -0.46
C LYS A 441 16.45 6.11 -0.54
N ASN A 442 15.34 5.44 -0.24
CA ASN A 442 15.28 3.97 -0.27
C ASN A 442 15.41 3.46 -1.71
N SER A 443 14.91 4.19 -2.70
CA SER A 443 15.08 3.88 -4.11
C SER A 443 16.56 3.96 -4.53
N ILE A 444 17.30 4.96 -4.02
CA ILE A 444 18.74 5.11 -4.26
C ILE A 444 19.52 3.94 -3.63
N TRP A 445 19.19 3.55 -2.39
CA TRP A 445 19.79 2.40 -1.73
C TRP A 445 19.50 1.09 -2.48
N SER A 446 18.25 0.88 -2.90
CA SER A 446 17.85 -0.29 -3.69
C SER A 446 18.60 -0.37 -5.01
N LYS A 447 18.72 0.76 -5.72
CA LYS A 447 19.49 0.85 -6.98
C LYS A 447 20.96 0.54 -6.77
N THR A 448 21.57 1.17 -5.74
CA THR A 448 22.99 0.93 -5.39
C THR A 448 23.25 -0.55 -5.14
N THR A 449 22.40 -1.20 -4.34
CA THR A 449 22.54 -2.62 -4.02
C THR A 449 22.45 -3.49 -5.28
N ARG A 450 21.49 -3.22 -6.17
CA ARG A 450 21.33 -3.98 -7.42
C ARG A 450 22.48 -3.81 -8.39
N LEU A 451 23.01 -2.58 -8.51
CA LEU A 451 24.21 -2.34 -9.33
C LEU A 451 25.42 -3.11 -8.77
N ALA A 452 25.61 -3.10 -7.45
CA ALA A 452 26.67 -3.87 -6.81
C ALA A 452 26.51 -5.39 -7.03
N GLN A 453 25.28 -5.91 -6.95
CA GLN A 453 24.96 -7.32 -7.22
C GLN A 453 25.24 -7.72 -8.67
N GLN A 454 25.11 -6.80 -9.63
CA GLN A 454 25.50 -7.03 -11.04
C GLN A 454 27.00 -6.87 -11.30
N GLY A 455 27.80 -6.51 -10.29
CA GLY A 455 29.23 -6.21 -10.49
C GLY A 455 29.49 -4.81 -11.10
N LYS A 456 28.47 -3.96 -11.26
CA LYS A 456 28.58 -2.57 -11.71
C LYS A 456 29.00 -1.65 -10.56
N TYR A 457 30.14 -1.96 -9.94
CA TYR A 457 30.58 -1.35 -8.66
C TYR A 457 30.86 0.14 -8.76
N GLN A 458 31.35 0.63 -9.91
CA GLN A 458 31.64 2.04 -10.09
C GLN A 458 30.33 2.86 -10.17
N ASP A 459 29.32 2.35 -10.89
CA ASP A 459 28.01 2.96 -11.01
C ASP A 459 27.27 2.94 -9.65
N ALA A 460 27.45 1.87 -8.88
CA ALA A 460 26.93 1.75 -7.52
C ALA A 460 27.49 2.85 -6.60
N LEU A 461 28.80 3.09 -6.64
CA LEU A 461 29.46 4.14 -5.85
C LEU A 461 28.98 5.54 -6.29
N GLU A 462 28.83 5.78 -7.58
CA GLU A 462 28.30 7.04 -8.11
C GLU A 462 26.84 7.26 -7.64
N THR A 463 26.01 6.23 -7.74
CA THR A 463 24.62 6.28 -7.28
C THR A 463 24.55 6.58 -5.79
N LEU A 464 25.35 5.88 -4.97
CA LEU A 464 25.40 6.08 -3.54
C LEU A 464 25.89 7.48 -3.16
N SER A 465 26.74 8.12 -3.99
CA SER A 465 27.25 9.47 -3.73
C SER A 465 26.15 10.53 -3.70
N LYS A 466 25.03 10.28 -4.33
CA LYS A 466 23.85 11.18 -4.39
C LYS A 466 23.00 11.14 -3.13
N GLU A 467 23.21 10.15 -2.26
CA GLU A 467 22.48 9.97 -1.00
C GLU A 467 23.38 10.32 0.19
N LYS A 468 22.82 11.02 1.17
CA LYS A 468 23.57 11.52 2.34
C LYS A 468 23.27 10.76 3.64
N SER A 469 22.26 9.88 3.65
CA SER A 469 21.93 9.13 4.87
C SER A 469 23.05 8.17 5.26
N ASP A 470 23.33 8.09 6.56
CA ASP A 470 24.36 7.21 7.11
C ASP A 470 23.97 5.74 7.06
N PHE A 471 22.67 5.46 7.10
CA PHE A 471 22.12 4.10 7.14
C PHE A 471 21.01 3.91 6.13
N GLY A 472 20.89 2.68 5.62
CA GLY A 472 19.84 2.24 4.74
C GLY A 472 19.35 0.84 5.06
N ASN A 473 18.16 0.51 4.51
CA ASN A 473 17.60 -0.82 4.62
C ASN A 473 18.29 -1.78 3.66
N PHE A 474 18.50 -3.02 4.09
CA PHE A 474 19.11 -4.10 3.34
C PHE A 474 18.29 -5.38 3.50
N LEU A 475 18.38 -6.29 2.53
CA LEU A 475 17.60 -7.55 2.52
C LEU A 475 16.10 -7.31 2.83
N SER A 476 15.47 -6.47 2.06
CA SER A 476 14.01 -6.17 2.19
C SER A 476 13.60 -5.76 3.62
N ASN A 477 14.40 -4.91 4.27
CA ASN A 477 14.25 -4.48 5.66
C ASN A 477 14.62 -5.51 6.75
N GLY A 478 15.28 -6.61 6.40
CA GLY A 478 15.81 -7.58 7.37
C GLY A 478 17.00 -7.06 8.15
N ALA A 479 17.76 -6.14 7.58
CA ALA A 479 18.92 -5.53 8.20
C ALA A 479 18.98 -4.02 7.93
N VAL A 480 19.56 -3.28 8.86
CA VAL A 480 19.98 -1.88 8.68
C VAL A 480 21.50 -1.89 8.56
N ILE A 481 22.03 -1.33 7.49
CA ILE A 481 23.46 -1.28 7.23
C ILE A 481 23.96 0.15 7.05
N PRO A 482 25.21 0.44 7.44
CA PRO A 482 25.81 1.72 7.18
C PRO A 482 26.28 1.82 5.73
N ARG A 483 26.35 3.03 5.24
CA ARG A 483 26.82 3.38 3.89
C ARG A 483 28.21 2.80 3.60
N GLU A 484 29.08 2.78 4.60
CA GLU A 484 30.44 2.26 4.51
C GLU A 484 30.47 0.78 4.15
N LEU A 485 29.45 -0.01 4.54
CA LEU A 485 29.39 -1.43 4.14
C LEU A 485 29.25 -1.56 2.62
N LEU A 486 28.31 -0.83 1.99
CA LEU A 486 28.16 -0.86 0.53
C LEU A 486 29.40 -0.32 -0.20
N MET A 487 30.03 0.73 0.34
CA MET A 487 31.29 1.22 -0.19
C MET A 487 32.39 0.15 -0.10
N GLY A 488 32.50 -0.54 1.02
CA GLY A 488 33.43 -1.64 1.21
C GLY A 488 33.21 -2.76 0.19
N ILE A 489 31.97 -3.19 0.01
CA ILE A 489 31.57 -4.22 -0.99
C ILE A 489 31.98 -3.79 -2.41
N CYS A 490 31.67 -2.55 -2.78
CA CYS A 490 32.02 -2.03 -4.10
C CYS A 490 33.54 -1.93 -4.31
N TYR A 491 34.31 -1.44 -3.34
CA TYR A 491 35.76 -1.38 -3.44
C TYR A 491 36.43 -2.77 -3.44
N ASP A 492 35.87 -3.73 -2.72
CA ASP A 492 36.31 -5.12 -2.78
C ASP A 492 36.12 -5.72 -4.17
N GLY A 493 34.93 -5.51 -4.76
CA GLY A 493 34.63 -5.93 -6.13
C GLY A 493 35.49 -5.27 -7.20
N LEU A 494 35.93 -4.01 -6.98
CA LEU A 494 36.91 -3.31 -7.84
C LEU A 494 38.37 -3.73 -7.61
N GLY A 495 38.64 -4.71 -6.71
CA GLY A 495 39.98 -5.14 -6.37
C GLY A 495 40.78 -4.17 -5.49
N LYS A 496 40.16 -3.08 -5.01
CA LYS A 496 40.80 -2.04 -4.15
C LYS A 496 40.77 -2.46 -2.68
N LYS A 497 41.46 -3.58 -2.37
CA LYS A 497 41.42 -4.28 -1.08
C LYS A 497 41.72 -3.39 0.14
N ASN A 498 42.65 -2.43 0.04
CA ASN A 498 42.97 -1.52 1.15
C ASN A 498 41.80 -0.56 1.46
N LEU A 499 41.12 -0.06 0.43
CA LEU A 499 39.94 0.78 0.63
C LEU A 499 38.78 -0.06 1.18
N ALA A 500 38.55 -1.25 0.67
CA ALA A 500 37.54 -2.15 1.20
C ALA A 500 37.71 -2.40 2.70
N LYS A 501 38.93 -2.77 3.14
CA LYS A 501 39.24 -2.97 4.57
C LYS A 501 38.98 -1.74 5.42
N LYS A 502 39.35 -0.54 4.91
CA LYS A 502 39.11 0.72 5.60
C LYS A 502 37.58 0.92 5.82
N TYR A 503 36.78 0.76 4.77
CA TYR A 503 35.34 0.99 4.85
C TYR A 503 34.62 -0.08 5.67
N PHE A 504 35.01 -1.34 5.60
CA PHE A 504 34.49 -2.39 6.49
C PHE A 504 34.78 -2.10 7.97
N ALA A 505 35.99 -1.60 8.30
CA ALA A 505 36.31 -1.21 9.66
C ALA A 505 35.42 -0.03 10.16
N GLN A 506 35.22 0.98 9.31
CA GLN A 506 34.31 2.10 9.64
C GLN A 506 32.87 1.63 9.80
N ALA A 507 32.40 0.71 8.94
CA ALA A 507 31.08 0.10 9.05
C ALA A 507 30.92 -0.64 10.39
N LYS A 508 31.95 -1.39 10.82
CA LYS A 508 31.96 -2.08 12.11
C LYS A 508 31.76 -1.12 13.27
N ASP A 509 32.60 -0.07 13.35
CA ASP A 509 32.55 0.88 14.46
C ASP A 509 31.17 1.57 14.55
N LYS A 510 30.59 1.96 13.40
CA LYS A 510 29.24 2.54 13.34
C LYS A 510 28.16 1.56 13.80
N MET A 511 28.23 0.30 13.38
CA MET A 511 27.22 -0.68 13.74
C MET A 511 27.34 -1.15 15.19
N GLU A 512 28.54 -1.29 15.73
CA GLU A 512 28.73 -1.58 17.16
C GLU A 512 28.11 -0.47 18.03
N GLN A 513 28.31 0.80 17.66
CA GLN A 513 27.65 1.92 18.32
C GLN A 513 26.14 1.88 18.16
N GLN A 514 25.62 1.55 16.97
CA GLN A 514 24.18 1.47 16.70
C GLN A 514 23.51 0.38 17.54
N VAL A 515 24.12 -0.79 17.69
CA VAL A 515 23.64 -1.87 18.57
C VAL A 515 23.64 -1.42 20.04
N GLN A 516 24.65 -0.69 20.50
CA GLN A 516 24.66 -0.14 21.86
C GLN A 516 23.51 0.85 22.09
N ASN A 517 23.18 1.68 21.10
CA ASN A 517 22.11 2.65 21.18
C ASN A 517 20.72 2.01 21.08
N SER A 518 20.61 0.86 20.41
CA SER A 518 19.34 0.17 20.14
C SER A 518 19.48 -1.35 20.29
N PRO A 519 19.74 -1.85 21.49
CA PRO A 519 20.05 -3.27 21.73
C PRO A 519 18.88 -4.23 21.46
N ASP A 520 17.65 -3.72 21.39
CA ASP A 520 16.45 -4.52 21.10
C ASP A 520 16.00 -4.42 19.63
N ASP A 521 16.76 -3.73 18.77
CA ASP A 521 16.43 -3.66 17.33
C ASP A 521 17.08 -4.83 16.57
N HIS A 522 16.26 -5.82 16.22
CA HIS A 522 16.65 -7.00 15.46
C HIS A 522 17.41 -6.67 14.16
N ARG A 523 17.11 -5.53 13.51
CA ARG A 523 17.71 -5.12 12.22
C ARG A 523 19.16 -4.66 12.41
N THR A 524 19.47 -4.02 13.52
CA THR A 524 20.82 -3.55 13.81
C THR A 524 21.74 -4.73 14.12
N HIS A 525 21.26 -5.73 14.86
CA HIS A 525 21.99 -6.99 15.09
C HIS A 525 22.23 -7.73 13.77
N ALA A 526 21.21 -7.88 12.93
CA ALA A 526 21.37 -8.50 11.61
C ALA A 526 22.41 -7.75 10.76
N GLY A 527 22.35 -6.40 10.74
CA GLY A 527 23.32 -5.55 10.02
C GLY A 527 24.74 -5.68 10.54
N LEU A 528 24.94 -5.71 11.87
CA LEU A 528 26.25 -5.92 12.48
C LEU A 528 26.80 -7.33 12.13
N GLY A 529 25.93 -8.34 12.12
CA GLY A 529 26.28 -9.70 11.69
C GLY A 529 26.79 -9.73 10.24
N VAL A 530 26.13 -9.01 9.31
CA VAL A 530 26.58 -8.87 7.92
C VAL A 530 27.95 -8.18 7.85
N VAL A 531 28.16 -7.11 8.63
CA VAL A 531 29.46 -6.40 8.68
C VAL A 531 30.58 -7.32 9.20
N TYR A 532 30.34 -8.05 10.28
CA TYR A 532 31.30 -8.99 10.81
C TYR A 532 31.65 -10.13 9.82
N ALA A 533 30.65 -10.60 9.05
CA ALA A 533 30.86 -11.60 8.02
C ALA A 533 31.85 -11.11 6.94
N HIS A 534 31.71 -9.85 6.47
CA HIS A 534 32.66 -9.25 5.51
C HIS A 534 34.06 -9.00 6.09
N LEU A 535 34.21 -8.99 7.40
CA LEU A 535 35.49 -8.89 8.11
C LEU A 535 36.08 -10.26 8.48
N ASP A 536 35.48 -11.37 8.03
CA ASP A 536 35.83 -12.77 8.39
C ASP A 536 35.78 -13.06 9.90
N LEU A 537 34.99 -12.29 10.65
CA LEU A 537 34.73 -12.49 12.08
C LEU A 537 33.55 -13.45 12.29
N LYS A 538 33.72 -14.71 11.84
CA LYS A 538 32.63 -15.69 11.65
C LYS A 538 31.78 -15.92 12.89
N ASP A 539 32.40 -16.18 14.05
CA ASP A 539 31.65 -16.46 15.29
C ASP A 539 30.79 -15.25 15.74
N LYS A 540 31.35 -14.03 15.63
CA LYS A 540 30.64 -12.81 15.93
C LYS A 540 29.48 -12.57 14.94
N ALA A 541 29.71 -12.80 13.65
CA ALA A 541 28.72 -12.67 12.61
C ALA A 541 27.50 -13.57 12.87
N ILE A 542 27.74 -14.84 13.17
CA ILE A 542 26.69 -15.82 13.48
C ILE A 542 25.97 -15.44 14.78
N SER A 543 26.72 -15.02 15.82
CA SER A 543 26.13 -14.60 17.10
C SER A 543 25.15 -13.43 16.92
N GLU A 544 25.55 -12.39 16.20
CA GLU A 544 24.70 -11.22 15.94
C GLU A 544 23.49 -11.57 15.07
N GLY A 545 23.66 -12.35 14.00
CA GLY A 545 22.55 -12.82 13.19
C GLY A 545 21.53 -13.65 13.97
N ARG A 546 21.99 -14.54 14.87
CA ARG A 546 21.12 -15.31 15.76
C ARG A 546 20.41 -14.42 16.77
N THR A 547 21.08 -13.40 17.30
CA THR A 547 20.47 -12.42 18.22
C THR A 547 19.33 -11.69 17.52
N GLY A 548 19.53 -11.17 16.30
CA GLY A 548 18.49 -10.53 15.51
C GLY A 548 17.27 -11.46 15.30
N LEU A 549 17.52 -12.71 14.91
CA LEU A 549 16.48 -13.72 14.73
C LEU A 549 15.75 -14.07 16.05
N ALA A 550 16.46 -14.14 17.17
CA ALA A 550 15.87 -14.42 18.48
C ALA A 550 14.97 -13.28 18.99
N ILE A 551 15.34 -12.02 18.70
CA ILE A 551 14.51 -10.84 19.02
C ILE A 551 13.19 -10.88 18.25
N LEU A 552 13.23 -11.23 16.95
CA LEU A 552 12.06 -11.24 16.09
C LEU A 552 12.00 -12.51 15.19
N PRO A 553 11.65 -13.68 15.75
CA PRO A 553 11.45 -14.89 14.94
C PRO A 553 10.12 -14.83 14.16
N PRO A 554 9.97 -15.64 13.08
CA PRO A 554 8.71 -15.74 12.32
C PRO A 554 7.48 -16.11 13.15
N SER A 555 7.66 -16.84 14.27
CA SER A 555 6.59 -17.18 15.19
C SER A 555 6.02 -15.97 15.96
N LYS A 556 6.82 -14.90 16.11
CA LYS A 556 6.41 -13.64 16.74
C LYS A 556 5.86 -12.64 15.74
N ASP A 557 6.39 -12.65 14.52
CA ASP A 557 5.98 -11.77 13.42
C ASP A 557 6.28 -12.47 12.09
N SER A 558 5.27 -13.01 11.43
CA SER A 558 5.44 -13.78 10.19
C SER A 558 5.94 -12.96 9.01
N PHE A 559 5.78 -11.64 9.06
CA PHE A 559 6.24 -10.75 7.99
C PHE A 559 7.71 -10.35 8.19
N PHE A 560 8.06 -9.73 9.33
CA PHE A 560 9.42 -9.26 9.54
C PHE A 560 10.38 -10.37 9.99
N GLY A 561 9.87 -11.38 10.70
CA GLY A 561 10.70 -12.50 11.17
C GLY A 561 11.31 -13.32 10.04
N VAL A 562 10.61 -13.44 8.90
CA VAL A 562 11.14 -14.10 7.70
C VAL A 562 12.39 -13.39 7.19
N TYR A 563 12.43 -12.07 7.21
CA TYR A 563 13.62 -11.32 6.79
C TYR A 563 14.79 -11.50 7.76
N GLN A 564 14.54 -11.82 9.04
CA GLN A 564 15.63 -12.17 9.98
C GLN A 564 16.23 -13.55 9.66
N VAL A 565 15.41 -14.50 9.23
CA VAL A 565 15.90 -15.79 8.71
C VAL A 565 16.74 -15.58 7.46
N MET A 566 16.28 -14.72 6.52
CA MET A 566 17.04 -14.38 5.31
C MET A 566 18.38 -13.71 5.64
N ALA A 567 18.39 -12.79 6.61
CA ALA A 567 19.61 -12.10 7.03
C ALA A 567 20.63 -13.07 7.64
N LEU A 568 20.20 -14.02 8.48
CA LEU A 568 21.07 -15.06 9.02
C LEU A 568 21.57 -16.01 7.93
N ALA A 569 20.71 -16.40 6.98
CA ALA A 569 21.11 -17.20 5.82
C ALA A 569 22.17 -16.46 4.97
N TYR A 570 22.00 -15.16 4.76
CA TYR A 570 22.96 -14.34 4.02
C TYR A 570 24.31 -14.22 4.74
N ILE A 571 24.31 -14.10 6.08
CA ILE A 571 25.55 -14.18 6.90
C ILE A 571 26.26 -15.50 6.65
N TYR A 572 25.56 -16.64 6.70
CA TYR A 572 26.13 -17.96 6.40
C TYR A 572 26.69 -18.04 4.98
N MET A 573 26.03 -17.43 3.99
CA MET A 573 26.54 -17.33 2.61
C MET A 573 27.90 -16.63 2.54
N ILE A 574 28.01 -15.44 3.18
CA ILE A 574 29.26 -14.67 3.16
C ILE A 574 30.42 -15.44 3.79
N ILE A 575 30.19 -16.13 4.89
CA ILE A 575 31.24 -16.90 5.58
C ILE A 575 31.53 -18.27 4.93
N GLY A 576 30.80 -18.64 3.85
CA GLY A 576 31.00 -19.87 3.08
C GLY A 576 30.32 -21.12 3.66
N ASP A 577 29.44 -20.98 4.68
CA ASP A 577 28.69 -22.11 5.24
C ASP A 577 27.34 -22.28 4.50
N HIS A 578 27.41 -22.81 3.29
CA HIS A 578 26.24 -23.00 2.42
C HIS A 578 25.21 -23.97 3.00
N ASN A 579 25.62 -24.97 3.80
CA ASN A 579 24.67 -25.89 4.42
C ASN A 579 23.80 -25.18 5.44
N SER A 580 24.38 -24.41 6.34
CA SER A 580 23.65 -23.65 7.34
C SER A 580 22.77 -22.57 6.69
N ALA A 581 23.21 -21.94 5.59
CA ALA A 581 22.38 -21.02 4.80
C ALA A 581 21.12 -21.71 4.28
N ILE A 582 21.27 -22.90 3.67
CA ILE A 582 20.15 -23.70 3.13
C ILE A 582 19.22 -24.16 4.26
N ASP A 583 19.76 -24.54 5.44
CA ASP A 583 18.94 -24.92 6.60
C ASP A 583 18.02 -23.75 7.00
N GLN A 584 18.53 -22.53 7.04
CA GLN A 584 17.71 -21.35 7.31
C GLN A 584 16.64 -21.13 6.22
N LEU A 585 17.06 -21.10 4.95
CA LEU A 585 16.14 -20.86 3.82
C LEU A 585 15.03 -21.91 3.72
N GLN A 586 15.33 -23.17 4.10
CA GLN A 586 14.35 -24.25 4.10
C GLN A 586 13.18 -23.99 5.06
N THR A 587 13.41 -23.27 6.15
CA THR A 587 12.35 -22.95 7.14
C THR A 587 11.32 -21.96 6.61
N ILE A 588 11.67 -21.21 5.57
CA ILE A 588 10.82 -20.16 4.96
C ILE A 588 10.53 -20.43 3.48
N LEU A 589 10.87 -21.61 2.97
CA LEU A 589 10.67 -21.98 1.58
C LEU A 589 9.18 -22.27 1.31
N ASN A 590 8.65 -21.64 0.29
CA ASN A 590 7.24 -21.79 -0.18
C ASN A 590 6.17 -21.46 0.88
N ILE A 591 6.50 -20.74 1.94
CA ILE A 591 5.50 -20.14 2.82
C ILE A 591 5.22 -18.71 2.36
N ASN A 592 4.00 -18.25 2.52
CA ASN A 592 3.62 -16.88 2.15
C ASN A 592 4.49 -15.86 2.88
N GLY A 593 4.94 -14.82 2.17
CA GLY A 593 5.90 -13.85 2.67
C GLY A 593 7.34 -14.34 2.79
N GLY A 594 7.61 -15.63 2.57
CA GLY A 594 8.94 -16.22 2.58
C GLY A 594 9.67 -16.13 1.24
N ILE A 595 10.33 -17.22 0.85
CA ILE A 595 11.02 -17.31 -0.44
C ILE A 595 10.50 -18.47 -1.29
N THR A 596 10.72 -18.38 -2.60
CA THR A 596 10.52 -19.46 -3.56
C THR A 596 11.84 -19.86 -4.18
N LEU A 597 11.84 -20.93 -4.96
CA LEU A 597 13.03 -21.32 -5.73
C LEU A 597 13.42 -20.26 -6.77
N ASP A 598 12.43 -19.52 -7.30
CA ASP A 598 12.69 -18.43 -8.25
C ASP A 598 13.51 -17.29 -7.58
N HIS A 599 13.33 -17.02 -6.28
CA HIS A 599 14.20 -16.11 -5.53
C HIS A 599 15.66 -16.59 -5.54
N ILE A 600 15.89 -17.90 -5.33
CA ILE A 600 17.24 -18.48 -5.34
C ILE A 600 17.84 -18.40 -6.74
N ASP A 601 17.01 -18.55 -7.78
CA ASP A 601 17.45 -18.50 -9.17
C ASP A 601 17.64 -17.06 -9.68
N ASN A 602 16.86 -16.10 -9.25
CA ASN A 602 16.87 -14.76 -9.79
C ASN A 602 17.73 -13.76 -8.99
N LEU A 603 18.03 -14.06 -7.71
CA LEU A 603 18.81 -13.17 -6.87
C LEU A 603 20.29 -13.58 -6.77
N PRO A 604 21.25 -12.68 -7.08
CA PRO A 604 22.69 -13.00 -7.11
C PRO A 604 23.26 -13.44 -5.76
N GLU A 605 22.71 -12.92 -4.66
CA GLU A 605 23.14 -13.29 -3.31
C GLU A 605 23.00 -14.79 -3.02
N TRP A 606 22.08 -15.47 -3.72
CA TRP A 606 21.86 -16.92 -3.60
C TRP A 606 22.49 -17.72 -4.74
N SER A 607 23.15 -17.07 -5.69
CA SER A 607 23.65 -17.71 -6.92
C SER A 607 24.57 -18.89 -6.69
N GLN A 608 25.37 -18.87 -5.61
CA GLN A 608 26.28 -19.98 -5.24
C GLN A 608 25.50 -21.23 -4.79
N LEU A 609 24.24 -21.06 -4.30
CA LEU A 609 23.40 -22.19 -3.88
C LEU A 609 22.76 -22.93 -5.04
N LYS A 610 22.65 -22.35 -6.23
CA LYS A 610 21.99 -22.97 -7.41
C LYS A 610 22.55 -24.36 -7.75
N LYS A 611 23.85 -24.54 -7.58
CA LYS A 611 24.56 -25.81 -7.87
C LYS A 611 24.62 -26.77 -6.67
N HIS A 612 24.09 -26.37 -5.52
CA HIS A 612 24.10 -27.21 -4.33
C HIS A 612 23.14 -28.41 -4.48
N PRO A 613 23.52 -29.64 -4.12
CA PRO A 613 22.71 -30.85 -4.32
C PRO A 613 21.30 -30.76 -3.74
N ARG A 614 21.16 -30.13 -2.57
CA ARG A 614 19.84 -29.94 -1.93
C ARG A 614 18.93 -29.03 -2.75
N ILE A 615 19.43 -27.93 -3.31
CA ILE A 615 18.65 -26.99 -4.16
C ILE A 615 18.28 -27.68 -5.47
N ILE A 616 19.21 -28.41 -6.09
CA ILE A 616 18.92 -29.21 -7.30
C ILE A 616 17.80 -30.24 -7.02
N LYS A 617 17.80 -30.88 -5.86
CA LYS A 617 16.74 -31.79 -5.45
C LYS A 617 15.40 -31.07 -5.31
N TRP A 618 15.35 -29.90 -4.69
CA TRP A 618 14.14 -29.11 -4.56
C TRP A 618 13.56 -28.70 -5.93
N ASN A 619 14.41 -28.25 -6.87
CA ASN A 619 13.98 -27.91 -8.23
C ASN A 619 13.38 -29.11 -8.99
N LYS A 620 13.92 -30.31 -8.83
CA LYS A 620 13.36 -31.53 -9.44
C LYS A 620 11.97 -31.88 -8.87
N THR A 621 11.77 -31.70 -7.58
CA THR A 621 10.46 -31.96 -6.94
C THR A 621 9.40 -30.95 -7.41
N LYS A 622 9.75 -29.66 -7.63
CA LYS A 622 8.84 -28.63 -8.19
C LYS A 622 8.40 -28.97 -9.62
N GLN A 623 9.25 -29.59 -10.44
CA GLN A 623 8.91 -29.95 -11.83
C GLN A 623 8.00 -31.19 -11.94
N GLN A 624 7.86 -31.96 -10.87
CA GLN A 624 7.02 -33.17 -10.80
C GLN A 624 5.67 -32.96 -10.13
N SER A 625 5.47 -31.81 -9.45
CA SER A 625 4.21 -31.37 -8.87
C SER A 625 3.51 -30.35 -9.78
#